data_140badd67838edb5053f60d81f027544
#
_entry.id   140badd67838edb5053f60d81f027544
#
_cell.length_a   1.000
_cell.length_b   1.000
_cell.length_c   1.000
_cell.angle_alpha   90.00
_cell.angle_beta   90.00
_cell.angle_gamma   90.00
#
_symmetry.space_group_name_H-M   'P 1'
#
loop_
_entity.id
_entity.type
_entity.pdbx_description
1 polymer ?
#
loop_
_entity_poly.entity_id
_entity_poly.type
_entity_poly.pdbx_seq_one_letter_code
_entity_poly.pdbx_strand_id
1 'polypeptide(L)'
;MNIQRLLLFILLANFFHACSKEKNDAGAISLLSITANSVNLVNGTINVPSDVTIELTFSAALDIPKFEAAFSLTAASGAISPDFSYANATSKALVALSQLMPDTEYTLKMNRTAIGLNGEVLDQNISINFTTAGGGIITEMAPCISATNACLETAVLTNGAGTAFNFDFYSSYPIFLDNARWEKLKNVVIVTHGQNRDADNYYAYLMTTLRNENLDGSTILIAPFFKNTADAQAGDLYWSDNGWREGQNANTAAAGISAFAVIDAILARLADKDHFPVLKNVVVTGHSSGALFTHAYAAANKSEPLYPDLDFTYIVANSQYFYYPDDVRYDENSGQFVTPAGCTAFNHWPLGFVNPPPYLAGVTEATVDQQIVGRRVTYLLGMADTATGGTLNTADCEAVLLGANRFKRGEHIFSLMETNYPGVHNSQKLEVSGVGHDAQGMYQSAVFRGLLGGLLN
;
A
#
# COMPACT_ATOMS: atom_id res chain seq x y z
N MET A 1 68.23 -33.82 -67.49
CA MET A 1 68.28 -35.05 -66.69
C MET A 1 67.09 -35.09 -65.76
N ASN A 2 66.29 -35.95 -66.08
CA ASN A 2 65.03 -36.50 -65.47
C ASN A 2 64.24 -35.68 -64.50
N ILE A 3 63.10 -35.24 -64.99
CA ILE A 3 61.95 -34.70 -64.25
C ILE A 3 60.89 -35.77 -64.27
N GLN A 4 60.47 -36.28 -63.05
CA GLN A 4 59.30 -37.11 -62.95
C GLN A 4 58.12 -36.24 -62.39
N ARG A 5 57.05 -36.27 -63.19
CA ARG A 5 55.76 -35.66 -62.88
C ARG A 5 55.06 -36.52 -61.87
N LEU A 6 54.57 -35.90 -60.78
CA LEU A 6 53.63 -36.53 -59.84
C LEU A 6 52.25 -35.84 -59.99
N LEU A 7 51.26 -36.56 -60.46
CA LEU A 7 49.89 -36.15 -60.57
C LEU A 7 49.23 -36.28 -59.17
N LEU A 8 48.70 -35.14 -58.68
CA LEU A 8 47.94 -35.09 -57.44
C LEU A 8 46.44 -35.17 -57.78
N PHE A 9 45.79 -36.28 -57.45
CA PHE A 9 44.32 -36.41 -57.48
C PHE A 9 43.71 -35.65 -56.29
N ILE A 10 42.92 -34.61 -56.60
CA ILE A 10 42.11 -33.93 -55.58
C ILE A 10 40.77 -34.67 -55.49
N LEU A 11 40.57 -35.36 -54.38
CA LEU A 11 39.26 -35.91 -53.99
C LEU A 11 38.41 -34.79 -53.38
N LEU A 12 37.34 -34.33 -54.05
CA LEU A 12 36.33 -33.50 -53.45
C LEU A 12 35.44 -34.33 -52.53
N ALA A 13 35.68 -34.22 -51.24
CA ALA A 13 34.75 -34.74 -50.25
C ALA A 13 33.65 -33.68 -49.98
N ASN A 14 32.46 -33.91 -50.48
CA ASN A 14 31.27 -33.15 -50.13
C ASN A 14 30.91 -33.39 -48.64
N PHE A 15 31.25 -32.46 -47.79
CA PHE A 15 30.70 -32.41 -46.44
C PHE A 15 29.26 -31.89 -46.53
N PHE A 16 28.30 -32.78 -46.46
CA PHE A 16 26.95 -32.43 -46.10
C PHE A 16 26.97 -32.03 -44.64
N HIS A 17 26.92 -30.73 -44.37
CA HIS A 17 26.56 -30.23 -43.04
C HIS A 17 25.06 -30.47 -42.88
N ALA A 18 24.74 -31.54 -42.17
CA ALA A 18 23.42 -31.70 -41.57
C ALA A 18 23.28 -30.61 -40.53
N CYS A 19 22.51 -29.57 -40.85
CA CYS A 19 22.03 -28.61 -39.84
C CYS A 19 21.17 -29.42 -38.86
N SER A 20 21.75 -29.87 -37.75
CA SER A 20 20.98 -30.30 -36.60
C SER A 20 20.22 -29.05 -36.13
N LYS A 21 18.88 -29.07 -36.25
CA LYS A 21 18.02 -28.16 -35.50
C LYS A 21 18.44 -28.32 -34.04
N GLU A 22 19.13 -27.31 -33.49
CA GLU A 22 19.19 -27.17 -32.04
C GLU A 22 17.75 -27.27 -31.53
N LYS A 23 17.47 -28.23 -30.71
CA LYS A 23 16.29 -28.23 -29.86
C LYS A 23 16.48 -26.98 -29.01
N ASN A 24 15.78 -25.88 -29.36
CA ASN A 24 15.57 -24.83 -28.39
C ASN A 24 14.86 -25.51 -27.21
N ASP A 25 15.57 -25.77 -26.13
CA ASP A 25 14.95 -26.12 -24.86
C ASP A 25 14.10 -24.91 -24.50
N ALA A 26 12.80 -25.05 -24.66
CA ALA A 26 11.84 -24.05 -24.27
C ALA A 26 12.07 -23.77 -22.78
N GLY A 27 12.30 -22.50 -22.43
CA GLY A 27 12.57 -22.09 -21.06
C GLY A 27 11.48 -22.52 -20.08
N ALA A 28 11.67 -22.25 -18.81
CA ALA A 28 10.65 -22.46 -17.80
C ALA A 28 9.75 -21.22 -17.64
N ILE A 29 8.46 -21.45 -17.40
CA ILE A 29 7.51 -20.42 -16.96
C ILE A 29 7.06 -20.72 -15.54
N SER A 30 7.10 -19.75 -14.65
CA SER A 30 6.76 -19.86 -13.24
C SER A 30 5.46 -19.13 -12.91
N LEU A 31 4.65 -19.71 -12.01
CA LEU A 31 3.54 -19.00 -11.39
C LEU A 31 4.11 -18.05 -10.33
N LEU A 32 3.92 -16.75 -10.50
CA LEU A 32 4.41 -15.71 -9.60
C LEU A 32 3.43 -15.41 -8.47
N SER A 33 2.13 -15.41 -8.80
CA SER A 33 1.07 -15.23 -7.80
C SER A 33 -0.22 -15.87 -8.23
N ILE A 34 -1.05 -16.22 -7.24
CA ILE A 34 -2.43 -16.65 -7.43
C ILE A 34 -3.30 -16.03 -6.35
N THR A 35 -4.37 -15.36 -6.78
CA THR A 35 -5.31 -14.70 -5.86
C THR A 35 -6.75 -15.06 -6.21
N ALA A 36 -7.64 -14.95 -5.23
CA ALA A 36 -9.10 -15.06 -5.38
C ALA A 36 -9.70 -13.72 -4.92
N ASN A 37 -10.31 -12.94 -5.82
CA ASN A 37 -10.80 -11.59 -5.56
C ASN A 37 -9.74 -10.73 -4.83
N SER A 38 -8.49 -10.75 -5.33
CA SER A 38 -7.34 -10.03 -4.76
C SER A 38 -6.80 -10.56 -3.41
N VAL A 39 -7.35 -11.65 -2.87
CA VAL A 39 -6.83 -12.34 -1.68
C VAL A 39 -5.96 -13.52 -2.11
N ASN A 40 -4.78 -13.67 -1.52
CA ASN A 40 -3.89 -14.80 -1.86
C ASN A 40 -4.58 -16.14 -1.69
N LEU A 41 -4.56 -16.94 -2.76
CA LEU A 41 -5.11 -18.28 -2.78
C LEU A 41 -3.99 -19.29 -2.56
N VAL A 42 -3.95 -19.88 -1.38
CA VAL A 42 -2.98 -20.93 -1.02
C VAL A 42 -3.67 -22.24 -0.74
N ASN A 43 -2.91 -23.33 -0.72
CA ASN A 43 -3.47 -24.62 -0.40
C ASN A 43 -4.11 -24.64 1.00
N GLY A 44 -5.39 -25.03 1.07
CA GLY A 44 -6.17 -25.02 2.29
C GLY A 44 -6.88 -23.68 2.60
N THR A 45 -6.88 -22.71 1.66
CA THR A 45 -7.68 -21.48 1.81
C THR A 45 -9.15 -21.84 1.99
N ILE A 46 -9.78 -21.25 2.99
CA ILE A 46 -11.21 -21.42 3.29
C ILE A 46 -11.96 -20.10 3.04
N ASN A 47 -13.27 -20.15 3.02
CA ASN A 47 -14.15 -18.98 2.84
C ASN A 47 -13.96 -18.26 1.49
N VAL A 48 -13.62 -18.97 0.43
CA VAL A 48 -13.59 -18.40 -0.93
C VAL A 48 -15.04 -18.10 -1.36
N PRO A 49 -15.35 -16.91 -1.87
CA PRO A 49 -16.70 -16.58 -2.34
C PRO A 49 -17.21 -17.56 -3.40
N SER A 50 -18.53 -17.77 -3.45
CA SER A 50 -19.17 -18.61 -4.49
C SER A 50 -19.08 -17.99 -5.88
N ASP A 51 -19.00 -16.67 -5.95
CA ASP A 51 -18.70 -15.91 -7.17
C ASP A 51 -17.33 -15.27 -6.99
N VAL A 52 -16.34 -15.77 -7.71
CA VAL A 52 -14.93 -15.41 -7.50
C VAL A 52 -14.17 -15.34 -8.81
N THR A 53 -13.27 -14.38 -8.95
CA THR A 53 -12.26 -14.36 -10.00
C THR A 53 -10.93 -14.81 -9.42
N ILE A 54 -10.41 -15.93 -9.92
CA ILE A 54 -9.05 -16.38 -9.61
C ILE A 54 -8.11 -15.75 -10.62
N GLU A 55 -7.13 -15.00 -10.13
CA GLU A 55 -6.09 -14.37 -10.93
C GLU A 55 -4.79 -15.15 -10.78
N LEU A 56 -4.21 -15.59 -11.90
CA LEU A 56 -2.90 -16.24 -11.96
C LEU A 56 -1.93 -15.36 -12.75
N THR A 57 -0.83 -14.97 -12.13
CA THR A 57 0.23 -14.18 -12.79
C THR A 57 1.45 -15.06 -13.02
N PHE A 58 1.97 -15.04 -14.24
CA PHE A 58 3.11 -15.86 -14.67
C PHE A 58 4.31 -15.00 -15.06
N SER A 59 5.49 -15.60 -15.03
CA SER A 59 6.76 -14.96 -15.40
C SER A 59 6.93 -14.69 -16.90
N ALA A 60 6.05 -15.22 -17.76
CA ALA A 60 6.06 -15.04 -19.21
C ALA A 60 4.63 -15.06 -19.78
N ALA A 61 4.49 -14.68 -21.05
CA ALA A 61 3.21 -14.72 -21.77
C ALA A 61 2.73 -16.16 -21.99
N LEU A 62 1.43 -16.37 -21.89
CA LEU A 62 0.77 -17.66 -22.04
C LEU A 62 0.39 -17.95 -23.50
N ASP A 63 0.49 -19.20 -23.91
CA ASP A 63 -0.22 -19.78 -25.05
C ASP A 63 -1.64 -20.13 -24.57
N ILE A 64 -2.59 -19.26 -24.88
CA ILE A 64 -3.97 -19.32 -24.35
C ILE A 64 -4.59 -20.73 -24.51
N PRO A 65 -4.65 -21.34 -25.70
CA PRO A 65 -5.22 -22.68 -25.85
C PRO A 65 -4.55 -23.78 -25.01
N LYS A 66 -3.22 -23.69 -24.85
CA LYS A 66 -2.47 -24.66 -24.03
C LYS A 66 -2.68 -24.44 -22.55
N PHE A 67 -2.75 -23.17 -22.11
CA PHE A 67 -3.06 -22.84 -20.72
C PHE A 67 -4.45 -23.34 -20.32
N GLU A 68 -5.49 -23.03 -21.13
CA GLU A 68 -6.86 -23.49 -20.87
C GLU A 68 -6.97 -25.02 -20.83
N ALA A 69 -6.28 -25.73 -21.75
CA ALA A 69 -6.23 -27.19 -21.75
C ALA A 69 -5.49 -27.81 -20.55
N ALA A 70 -4.53 -27.05 -19.98
CA ALA A 70 -3.76 -27.49 -18.80
C ALA A 70 -4.46 -27.19 -17.49
N PHE A 71 -5.35 -26.18 -17.46
CA PHE A 71 -6.09 -25.76 -16.27
C PHE A 71 -7.22 -26.77 -15.97
N SER A 72 -7.34 -27.15 -14.71
CA SER A 72 -8.48 -27.92 -14.23
C SER A 72 -8.94 -27.43 -12.86
N LEU A 73 -10.24 -27.31 -12.70
CA LEU A 73 -10.91 -27.07 -11.43
C LEU A 73 -11.93 -28.17 -11.19
N THR A 74 -11.84 -28.81 -10.04
CA THR A 74 -12.72 -29.95 -9.71
C THR A 74 -13.24 -29.84 -8.28
N ALA A 75 -14.44 -30.37 -8.07
CA ALA A 75 -15.02 -30.64 -6.75
C ALA A 75 -15.48 -32.12 -6.71
N ALA A 76 -15.98 -32.58 -5.57
CA ALA A 76 -16.58 -33.91 -5.44
C ALA A 76 -17.76 -34.12 -6.42
N SER A 77 -18.46 -33.05 -6.81
CA SER A 77 -19.54 -33.03 -7.79
C SER A 77 -19.08 -33.13 -9.25
N GLY A 78 -17.79 -33.00 -9.54
CA GLY A 78 -17.23 -33.09 -10.89
C GLY A 78 -16.35 -31.89 -11.27
N ALA A 79 -16.05 -31.79 -12.57
CA ALA A 79 -15.26 -30.70 -13.13
C ALA A 79 -16.10 -29.42 -13.29
N ILE A 80 -15.48 -28.29 -13.08
CA ILE A 80 -16.06 -26.95 -13.26
C ILE A 80 -15.46 -26.35 -14.54
N SER A 81 -16.30 -25.74 -15.36
CA SER A 81 -15.86 -24.99 -16.55
C SER A 81 -15.85 -23.51 -16.26
N PRO A 82 -14.68 -22.88 -16.14
CA PRO A 82 -14.56 -21.44 -15.87
C PRO A 82 -14.65 -20.62 -17.15
N ASP A 83 -14.92 -19.31 -16.99
CA ASP A 83 -14.74 -18.32 -18.02
C ASP A 83 -13.34 -17.70 -17.90
N PHE A 84 -12.59 -17.69 -19.02
CA PHE A 84 -11.23 -17.15 -19.04
C PHE A 84 -11.18 -15.76 -19.68
N SER A 85 -10.36 -14.88 -19.11
CA SER A 85 -9.91 -13.65 -19.75
C SER A 85 -8.44 -13.41 -19.42
N TYR A 86 -7.78 -12.48 -20.14
CA TYR A 86 -6.33 -12.32 -20.08
C TYR A 86 -5.95 -10.85 -20.03
N ALA A 87 -4.87 -10.54 -19.31
CA ALA A 87 -4.31 -9.21 -19.19
C ALA A 87 -2.77 -9.23 -19.29
N ASN A 88 -2.14 -8.09 -19.29
CA ASN A 88 -0.69 -7.90 -19.26
C ASN A 88 0.04 -8.70 -20.36
N ALA A 89 -0.34 -8.48 -21.62
CA ALA A 89 0.19 -9.23 -22.77
C ALA A 89 0.15 -10.75 -22.57
N THR A 90 -0.98 -11.26 -22.02
CA THR A 90 -1.25 -12.67 -21.71
C THR A 90 -0.41 -13.31 -20.60
N SER A 91 0.40 -12.56 -19.86
CA SER A 91 1.10 -13.09 -18.67
C SER A 91 0.21 -13.22 -17.43
N LYS A 92 -1.02 -12.72 -17.49
CA LYS A 92 -2.03 -12.79 -16.43
C LYS A 92 -3.29 -13.47 -16.98
N ALA A 93 -3.74 -14.55 -16.33
CA ALA A 93 -5.01 -15.19 -16.58
C ALA A 93 -5.99 -14.85 -15.46
N LEU A 94 -7.20 -14.47 -15.84
CA LEU A 94 -8.34 -14.21 -14.97
C LEU A 94 -9.37 -15.32 -15.22
N VAL A 95 -9.66 -16.09 -14.20
CA VAL A 95 -10.55 -17.26 -14.23
C VAL A 95 -11.81 -16.91 -13.45
N ALA A 96 -12.85 -16.47 -14.13
CA ALA A 96 -14.12 -16.13 -13.51
C ALA A 96 -14.94 -17.40 -13.21
N LEU A 97 -15.36 -17.54 -11.97
CA LEU A 97 -16.16 -18.63 -11.46
C LEU A 97 -17.42 -18.06 -10.83
N SER A 98 -18.56 -18.62 -11.16
CA SER A 98 -19.84 -18.22 -10.61
C SER A 98 -20.60 -19.43 -10.08
N GLN A 99 -21.41 -19.19 -9.03
CA GLN A 99 -22.29 -20.19 -8.44
C GLN A 99 -21.54 -21.46 -7.94
N LEU A 100 -20.34 -21.30 -7.42
CA LEU A 100 -19.67 -22.39 -6.71
C LEU A 100 -20.54 -22.79 -5.52
N MET A 101 -20.62 -24.12 -5.27
CA MET A 101 -21.43 -24.62 -4.15
C MET A 101 -20.81 -24.18 -2.81
N PRO A 102 -21.60 -23.66 -1.84
CA PRO A 102 -21.12 -23.31 -0.51
C PRO A 102 -20.51 -24.52 0.22
N ASP A 103 -19.61 -24.23 1.19
CA ASP A 103 -18.92 -25.23 2.04
C ASP A 103 -18.31 -26.40 1.25
N THR A 104 -17.87 -26.13 0.03
CA THR A 104 -17.41 -27.16 -0.90
C THR A 104 -15.92 -27.01 -1.16
N GLU A 105 -15.17 -28.11 -1.02
CA GLU A 105 -13.75 -28.13 -1.37
C GLU A 105 -13.60 -28.24 -2.89
N TYR A 106 -12.79 -27.34 -3.43
CA TYR A 106 -12.37 -27.31 -4.82
C TYR A 106 -10.87 -27.55 -4.94
N THR A 107 -10.46 -28.25 -5.99
CA THR A 107 -9.04 -28.46 -6.31
C THR A 107 -8.74 -27.83 -7.67
N LEU A 108 -7.90 -26.82 -7.67
CA LEU A 108 -7.28 -26.25 -8.87
C LEU A 108 -5.97 -27.01 -9.17
N LYS A 109 -5.83 -27.53 -10.37
CA LYS A 109 -4.62 -28.23 -10.81
C LYS A 109 -4.15 -27.74 -12.17
N MET A 110 -2.83 -27.69 -12.31
CA MET A 110 -2.13 -27.60 -13.58
C MET A 110 -0.88 -28.49 -13.50
N ASN A 111 -0.78 -29.45 -14.40
CA ASN A 111 0.40 -30.29 -14.49
C ASN A 111 1.53 -29.56 -15.22
N ARG A 112 2.76 -29.93 -14.92
CA ARG A 112 3.95 -29.45 -15.62
C ARG A 112 3.87 -29.79 -17.10
N THR A 113 3.51 -28.79 -17.93
CA THR A 113 3.37 -28.88 -19.39
C THR A 113 3.73 -27.56 -20.04
N ALA A 114 3.88 -27.55 -21.36
CA ALA A 114 4.20 -26.34 -22.12
C ALA A 114 2.95 -25.44 -22.20
N ILE A 115 2.95 -24.33 -21.46
CA ILE A 115 1.87 -23.34 -21.43
C ILE A 115 2.32 -21.93 -21.84
N GLY A 116 3.62 -21.71 -21.99
CA GLY A 116 4.16 -20.42 -22.42
C GLY A 116 4.06 -20.22 -23.93
N LEU A 117 3.93 -18.95 -24.36
CA LEU A 117 3.73 -18.55 -25.75
C LEU A 117 4.85 -19.05 -26.70
N ASN A 118 6.10 -19.13 -26.21
CA ASN A 118 7.24 -19.62 -26.95
C ASN A 118 7.55 -21.10 -26.64
N GLY A 119 6.62 -21.82 -26.01
CA GLY A 119 6.76 -23.22 -25.63
C GLY A 119 7.39 -23.43 -24.26
N GLU A 120 7.52 -22.40 -23.44
CA GLU A 120 8.03 -22.49 -22.06
C GLU A 120 7.19 -23.51 -21.27
N VAL A 121 7.88 -24.37 -20.51
CA VAL A 121 7.27 -25.43 -19.71
C VAL A 121 7.06 -24.92 -18.28
N LEU A 122 5.88 -25.13 -17.70
CA LEU A 122 5.60 -24.82 -16.31
C LEU A 122 6.65 -25.48 -15.41
N ASP A 123 7.29 -24.70 -14.54
CA ASP A 123 8.44 -25.13 -13.73
C ASP A 123 8.09 -26.22 -12.71
N GLN A 124 6.85 -26.20 -12.20
CA GLN A 124 6.32 -27.19 -11.25
C GLN A 124 4.83 -27.46 -11.47
N ASN A 125 4.32 -28.57 -10.92
CA ASN A 125 2.88 -28.80 -10.84
C ASN A 125 2.24 -27.82 -9.86
N ILE A 126 1.09 -27.27 -10.22
CA ILE A 126 0.25 -26.47 -9.33
C ILE A 126 -0.88 -27.37 -8.85
N SER A 127 -1.11 -27.41 -7.54
CA SER A 127 -2.25 -28.08 -6.92
C SER A 127 -2.65 -27.30 -5.67
N ILE A 128 -3.81 -26.65 -5.73
CA ILE A 128 -4.33 -25.81 -4.66
C ILE A 128 -5.74 -26.28 -4.33
N ASN A 129 -5.94 -26.68 -3.08
CA ASN A 129 -7.26 -26.94 -2.54
C ASN A 129 -7.77 -25.69 -1.83
N PHE A 130 -9.01 -25.34 -2.07
CA PHE A 130 -9.70 -24.29 -1.34
C PHE A 130 -11.14 -24.68 -1.07
N THR A 131 -11.71 -24.13 0.00
CA THR A 131 -13.11 -24.37 0.35
C THR A 131 -13.89 -23.08 0.19
N THR A 132 -15.01 -23.14 -0.50
CA THR A 132 -15.91 -22.01 -0.63
C THR A 132 -16.50 -21.63 0.72
N ALA A 133 -16.86 -20.37 0.83
CA ALA A 133 -17.62 -19.88 1.97
C ALA A 133 -18.90 -20.69 2.13
N GLY A 134 -19.18 -21.10 3.35
CA GLY A 134 -20.52 -21.54 3.71
C GLY A 134 -21.48 -20.42 3.36
N GLY A 135 -22.72 -20.70 2.99
CA GLY A 135 -23.71 -19.65 2.66
C GLY A 135 -24.01 -18.69 3.83
N GLY A 136 -23.16 -18.66 4.85
CA GLY A 136 -23.19 -17.81 6.04
C GLY A 136 -22.26 -16.58 5.94
N ILE A 137 -22.66 -15.53 6.63
CA ILE A 137 -21.86 -14.31 6.81
C ILE A 137 -20.73 -14.62 7.81
N ILE A 138 -19.48 -14.27 7.44
CA ILE A 138 -18.32 -14.34 8.35
C ILE A 138 -18.39 -13.15 9.30
N THR A 139 -18.53 -13.42 10.58
CA THR A 139 -18.62 -12.37 11.61
C THR A 139 -17.35 -12.29 12.48
N GLU A 140 -16.51 -13.32 12.47
CA GLU A 140 -15.29 -13.43 13.26
C GLU A 140 -14.18 -14.12 12.49
N MET A 141 -12.97 -13.65 12.68
CA MET A 141 -11.72 -14.24 12.20
C MET A 141 -10.60 -13.81 13.15
N ALA A 142 -9.57 -14.62 13.27
CA ALA A 142 -8.34 -14.19 13.94
C ALA A 142 -7.61 -13.13 13.09
N PRO A 143 -7.00 -12.10 13.69
CA PRO A 143 -6.23 -11.11 12.94
C PRO A 143 -5.01 -11.75 12.29
N CYS A 144 -4.67 -11.30 11.10
CA CYS A 144 -3.39 -11.58 10.47
C CYS A 144 -2.31 -10.78 11.20
N ILE A 145 -1.36 -11.47 11.87
CA ILE A 145 -0.43 -10.85 12.81
C ILE A 145 1.00 -10.69 12.29
N SER A 146 1.29 -11.20 11.11
CA SER A 146 2.63 -11.18 10.51
C SER A 146 2.64 -10.46 9.18
N ALA A 147 3.55 -9.52 8.99
CA ALA A 147 3.71 -8.76 7.75
C ALA A 147 4.28 -9.64 6.62
N THR A 148 3.50 -10.62 6.19
CA THR A 148 3.80 -11.54 5.09
C THR A 148 2.75 -11.39 4.00
N ASN A 149 2.94 -12.07 2.88
CA ASN A 149 1.94 -12.11 1.81
C ASN A 149 0.55 -12.58 2.26
N ALA A 150 0.46 -13.31 3.39
CA ALA A 150 -0.83 -13.71 3.96
C ALA A 150 -1.67 -12.54 4.50
N CYS A 151 -1.00 -11.43 4.90
CA CYS A 151 -1.65 -10.22 5.35
C CYS A 151 -1.70 -9.13 4.27
N LEU A 152 -1.16 -9.40 3.07
CA LEU A 152 -1.15 -8.43 1.97
C LEU A 152 -2.47 -8.50 1.21
N GLU A 153 -3.14 -7.36 1.10
CA GLU A 153 -4.34 -7.17 0.30
C GLU A 153 -4.09 -6.18 -0.84
N THR A 154 -4.93 -6.21 -1.85
CA THR A 154 -4.88 -5.28 -2.98
C THR A 154 -6.22 -4.56 -3.12
N ALA A 155 -6.21 -3.24 -3.00
CA ALA A 155 -7.34 -2.40 -3.39
C ALA A 155 -7.29 -2.14 -4.89
N VAL A 156 -8.44 -2.22 -5.56
CA VAL A 156 -8.58 -1.83 -6.97
C VAL A 156 -9.20 -0.44 -7.04
N LEU A 157 -8.44 0.52 -7.56
CA LEU A 157 -8.89 1.89 -7.75
C LEU A 157 -9.13 2.16 -9.24
N THR A 158 -10.27 2.75 -9.56
CA THR A 158 -10.64 3.09 -10.94
C THR A 158 -10.48 4.58 -11.16
N ASN A 159 -9.77 4.97 -12.22
CA ASN A 159 -9.63 6.39 -12.58
C ASN A 159 -10.88 6.93 -13.31
N GLY A 160 -10.89 8.24 -13.59
CA GLY A 160 -12.01 8.90 -14.27
C GLY A 160 -12.30 8.38 -15.70
N ALA A 161 -11.39 7.61 -16.31
CA ALA A 161 -11.57 6.97 -17.60
C ALA A 161 -12.09 5.52 -17.50
N GLY A 162 -12.34 5.01 -16.29
CA GLY A 162 -12.78 3.63 -16.06
C GLY A 162 -11.65 2.59 -16.05
N THR A 163 -10.38 3.01 -16.05
CA THR A 163 -9.25 2.09 -15.97
C THR A 163 -8.94 1.75 -14.53
N ALA A 164 -8.81 0.45 -14.24
CA ALA A 164 -8.50 -0.07 -12.91
C ALA A 164 -6.99 -0.16 -12.67
N PHE A 165 -6.57 0.13 -11.45
CA PHE A 165 -5.19 0.06 -10.96
C PHE A 165 -5.14 -0.59 -9.59
N ASN A 166 -4.07 -1.32 -9.30
CA ASN A 166 -3.89 -2.03 -8.05
C ASN A 166 -3.09 -1.18 -7.05
N PHE A 167 -3.45 -1.29 -5.79
CA PHE A 167 -2.69 -0.74 -4.67
C PHE A 167 -2.61 -1.74 -3.54
N ASP A 168 -1.40 -2.15 -3.18
CA ASP A 168 -1.16 -3.14 -2.14
C ASP A 168 -1.02 -2.49 -0.76
N PHE A 169 -1.51 -3.19 0.26
CA PHE A 169 -1.41 -2.79 1.66
C PHE A 169 -1.46 -4.03 2.56
N TYR A 170 -0.81 -3.98 3.71
CA TYR A 170 -1.01 -4.99 4.75
C TYR A 170 -2.28 -4.70 5.52
N SER A 171 -3.06 -5.75 5.83
CA SER A 171 -4.27 -5.65 6.64
C SER A 171 -4.38 -6.81 7.63
N SER A 172 -4.81 -6.51 8.86
CA SER A 172 -5.02 -7.56 9.86
C SER A 172 -6.33 -8.33 9.67
N TYR A 173 -7.25 -7.79 8.89
CA TYR A 173 -8.50 -8.45 8.50
C TYR A 173 -8.79 -8.19 7.03
N PRO A 174 -9.36 -9.15 6.29
CA PRO A 174 -9.66 -8.95 4.88
C PRO A 174 -10.83 -7.98 4.72
N ILE A 175 -10.50 -6.71 4.42
CA ILE A 175 -11.52 -5.64 4.39
C ILE A 175 -12.39 -5.67 3.13
N PHE A 176 -11.94 -6.31 2.05
CA PHE A 176 -12.69 -6.44 0.79
C PHE A 176 -13.45 -7.77 0.64
N LEU A 177 -13.55 -8.56 1.72
CA LEU A 177 -14.29 -9.80 1.70
C LEU A 177 -15.80 -9.53 1.70
N ASP A 178 -16.51 -9.91 0.61
CA ASP A 178 -17.91 -9.51 0.37
C ASP A 178 -18.91 -10.19 1.32
N ASN A 179 -18.63 -11.43 1.77
CA ASN A 179 -19.48 -12.15 2.71
C ASN A 179 -19.07 -11.93 4.18
N ALA A 180 -18.25 -10.94 4.49
CA ALA A 180 -17.88 -10.61 5.85
C ALA A 180 -18.73 -9.49 6.42
N ARG A 181 -19.12 -9.63 7.68
CA ARG A 181 -19.75 -8.61 8.50
C ARG A 181 -19.04 -8.58 9.86
N TRP A 182 -18.15 -7.62 10.02
CA TRP A 182 -17.20 -7.56 11.14
C TRP A 182 -17.86 -6.93 12.39
N GLU A 183 -18.57 -7.73 13.16
CA GLU A 183 -19.39 -7.26 14.28
C GLU A 183 -18.59 -6.83 15.54
N LYS A 184 -17.28 -7.13 15.58
CA LYS A 184 -16.41 -6.80 16.71
C LYS A 184 -15.38 -5.73 16.41
N LEU A 185 -15.16 -5.39 15.13
CA LEU A 185 -14.14 -4.44 14.72
C LEU A 185 -14.66 -3.01 14.86
N LYS A 186 -14.30 -2.38 15.98
CA LYS A 186 -14.72 -1.02 16.34
C LYS A 186 -13.75 0.04 15.85
N ASN A 187 -12.51 -0.35 15.57
CA ASN A 187 -11.40 0.54 15.38
C ASN A 187 -10.64 0.20 14.11
N VAL A 188 -10.05 1.22 13.49
CA VAL A 188 -9.02 1.06 12.46
C VAL A 188 -7.82 1.96 12.76
N VAL A 189 -6.62 1.41 12.58
CA VAL A 189 -5.35 2.14 12.61
C VAL A 189 -4.71 2.02 11.23
N ILE A 190 -4.54 3.14 10.54
CA ILE A 190 -3.84 3.23 9.26
C ILE A 190 -2.46 3.81 9.53
N VAL A 191 -1.39 3.03 9.32
CA VAL A 191 -0.02 3.46 9.58
C VAL A 191 0.78 3.60 8.29
N THR A 192 1.22 4.81 7.98
CA THR A 192 2.03 5.09 6.79
C THR A 192 3.53 5.00 7.11
N HIS A 193 4.25 4.23 6.28
CA HIS A 193 5.70 3.98 6.41
C HIS A 193 6.55 5.24 6.25
N GLY A 194 7.83 5.13 6.61
CA GLY A 194 8.85 6.16 6.39
C GLY A 194 9.36 6.20 4.94
N GLN A 195 10.47 6.90 4.74
CA GLN A 195 11.10 7.09 3.43
C GLN A 195 11.54 5.78 2.77
N ASN A 196 11.85 4.75 3.56
CA ASN A 196 12.31 3.45 3.07
C ASN A 196 11.19 2.61 2.42
N ARG A 197 9.94 3.02 2.58
CA ARG A 197 8.75 2.33 2.06
C ARG A 197 8.58 0.91 2.60
N ASP A 198 9.00 0.70 3.82
CA ASP A 198 9.00 -0.53 4.58
C ASP A 198 7.68 -0.71 5.35
N ALA A 199 6.57 -0.82 4.63
CA ALA A 199 5.23 -0.95 5.19
C ALA A 199 5.08 -2.17 6.10
N ASP A 200 5.79 -3.26 5.79
CA ASP A 200 5.90 -4.48 6.58
C ASP A 200 6.44 -4.23 8.00
N ASN A 201 7.51 -3.44 8.12
CA ASN A 201 8.07 -3.07 9.41
C ASN A 201 7.09 -2.24 10.24
N TYR A 202 6.45 -1.24 9.64
CA TYR A 202 5.46 -0.40 10.31
C TYR A 202 4.25 -1.20 10.77
N TYR A 203 3.78 -2.12 9.93
CA TYR A 203 2.76 -3.08 10.31
C TYR A 203 3.17 -3.91 11.54
N ALA A 204 4.38 -4.46 11.54
CA ALA A 204 4.89 -5.26 12.63
C ALA A 204 5.04 -4.48 13.94
N TYR A 205 5.49 -3.21 13.88
CA TYR A 205 5.62 -2.35 15.07
C TYR A 205 4.26 -2.09 15.72
N LEU A 206 3.26 -1.70 14.92
CA LEU A 206 1.91 -1.42 15.41
C LEU A 206 1.18 -2.69 15.84
N MET A 207 1.32 -3.81 15.11
CA MET A 207 0.72 -5.09 15.50
C MET A 207 1.26 -5.55 16.86
N THR A 208 2.55 -5.39 17.11
CA THR A 208 3.15 -5.66 18.42
C THR A 208 2.50 -4.83 19.52
N THR A 209 2.27 -3.54 19.26
CA THR A 209 1.61 -2.63 20.21
C THR A 209 0.16 -3.03 20.44
N LEU A 210 -0.63 -3.25 19.39
CA LEU A 210 -2.04 -3.66 19.51
C LEU A 210 -2.19 -4.96 20.32
N ARG A 211 -1.33 -5.94 20.06
CA ARG A 211 -1.35 -7.21 20.80
C ARG A 211 -0.96 -7.06 22.26
N ASN A 212 0.06 -6.26 22.56
CA ASN A 212 0.47 -5.99 23.94
C ASN A 212 -0.61 -5.29 24.76
N GLU A 213 -1.46 -4.50 24.11
CA GLU A 213 -2.59 -3.81 24.72
C GLU A 213 -3.92 -4.59 24.58
N ASN A 214 -3.92 -5.81 24.01
CA ASN A 214 -5.11 -6.66 23.74
C ASN A 214 -6.16 -5.94 22.87
N LEU A 215 -5.74 -5.13 21.92
CA LEU A 215 -6.60 -4.35 21.02
C LEU A 215 -6.73 -4.99 19.64
N ASP A 216 -5.90 -5.96 19.27
CA ASP A 216 -5.86 -6.59 17.94
C ASP A 216 -7.15 -7.33 17.56
N GLY A 217 -7.92 -7.84 18.55
CA GLY A 217 -9.21 -8.50 18.31
C GLY A 217 -10.37 -7.55 18.00
N SER A 218 -10.21 -6.23 18.19
CA SER A 218 -11.23 -5.20 17.94
C SER A 218 -10.78 -4.09 16.99
N THR A 219 -9.55 -4.19 16.47
CA THR A 219 -8.90 -3.15 15.66
C THR A 219 -8.36 -3.72 14.36
N ILE A 220 -8.73 -3.10 13.25
CA ILE A 220 -8.12 -3.35 11.94
C ILE A 220 -6.83 -2.54 11.87
N LEU A 221 -5.70 -3.20 11.64
CA LEU A 221 -4.44 -2.53 11.32
C LEU A 221 -4.22 -2.56 9.82
N ILE A 222 -3.98 -1.40 9.24
CA ILE A 222 -3.71 -1.23 7.81
C ILE A 222 -2.37 -0.51 7.64
N ALA A 223 -1.47 -1.05 6.82
CA ALA A 223 -0.23 -0.39 6.42
C ALA A 223 -0.17 -0.26 4.90
N PRO A 224 -0.53 0.90 4.33
CA PRO A 224 -0.44 1.18 2.90
C PRO A 224 0.99 1.02 2.40
N PHE A 225 1.18 0.39 1.24
CA PHE A 225 2.49 0.22 0.62
C PHE A 225 2.61 1.13 -0.62
N PHE A 226 3.09 2.35 -0.44
CA PHE A 226 3.37 3.28 -1.53
C PHE A 226 4.61 2.84 -2.29
N LYS A 227 4.47 1.93 -3.23
CA LYS A 227 5.55 1.34 -4.03
C LYS A 227 6.36 2.39 -4.79
N ASN A 228 7.66 2.12 -4.97
CA ASN A 228 8.49 2.81 -5.96
C ASN A 228 8.49 2.04 -7.29
N THR A 229 9.24 2.53 -8.27
CA THR A 229 9.31 1.89 -9.61
C THR A 229 9.89 0.47 -9.57
N ALA A 230 10.77 0.17 -8.61
CA ALA A 230 11.40 -1.15 -8.51
C ALA A 230 10.47 -2.21 -7.89
N ASP A 231 9.53 -1.78 -7.05
CA ASP A 231 8.58 -2.66 -6.36
C ASP A 231 7.29 -2.88 -7.16
N ALA A 232 7.01 -1.97 -8.12
CA ALA A 232 5.74 -1.97 -8.86
C ALA A 232 5.69 -3.06 -9.94
N GLN A 233 4.56 -3.73 -10.04
CA GLN A 233 4.19 -4.61 -11.13
C GLN A 233 3.31 -3.88 -12.16
N ALA A 234 3.06 -4.50 -13.29
CA ALA A 234 2.17 -3.92 -14.29
C ALA A 234 0.75 -3.74 -13.72
N GLY A 235 0.19 -2.55 -13.85
CA GLY A 235 -1.11 -2.19 -13.28
C GLY A 235 -1.07 -1.64 -11.85
N ASP A 236 0.07 -1.66 -11.20
CA ASP A 236 0.21 -1.08 -9.86
C ASP A 236 0.31 0.44 -9.88
N LEU A 237 -0.27 1.07 -8.86
CA LEU A 237 0.03 2.44 -8.53
C LEU A 237 1.42 2.51 -7.89
N TYR A 238 2.28 3.43 -8.36
CA TYR A 238 3.59 3.68 -7.77
C TYR A 238 3.97 5.16 -7.83
N TRP A 239 4.91 5.55 -6.97
CA TRP A 239 5.48 6.89 -6.89
C TRP A 239 7.00 6.77 -6.94
N SER A 240 7.61 7.26 -8.01
CA SER A 240 9.07 7.19 -8.20
C SER A 240 9.86 8.14 -7.30
N ASP A 241 9.18 9.14 -6.74
CA ASP A 241 9.74 10.20 -5.91
C ASP A 241 9.01 10.33 -4.55
N ASN A 242 9.16 11.47 -3.92
CA ASN A 242 8.55 11.78 -2.62
C ASN A 242 7.08 12.25 -2.72
N GLY A 243 6.51 12.36 -3.92
CA GLY A 243 5.17 12.88 -4.13
C GLY A 243 4.06 12.11 -3.41
N TRP A 244 4.29 10.81 -3.11
CA TRP A 244 3.34 10.02 -2.35
C TRP A 244 3.01 10.64 -0.97
N ARG A 245 4.01 11.15 -0.26
CA ARG A 245 3.82 11.76 1.07
C ARG A 245 3.14 13.13 1.03
N GLU A 246 3.01 13.70 -0.17
CA GLU A 246 2.47 15.03 -0.42
C GLU A 246 1.11 14.97 -1.14
N GLY A 247 0.57 13.77 -1.34
CA GLY A 247 -0.71 13.58 -2.02
C GLY A 247 -0.67 13.80 -3.53
N GLN A 248 0.51 13.74 -4.16
CA GLN A 248 0.65 13.81 -5.61
C GLN A 248 0.07 12.57 -6.29
N ASN A 249 -0.25 12.68 -7.57
CA ASN A 249 -0.70 11.55 -8.36
C ASN A 249 0.41 10.51 -8.54
N ALA A 250 0.02 9.24 -8.65
CA ALA A 250 0.91 8.15 -9.01
C ALA A 250 1.61 8.41 -10.34
N ASN A 251 2.85 7.94 -10.47
CA ASN A 251 3.61 7.99 -11.71
C ASN A 251 3.17 6.92 -12.73
N THR A 252 2.30 5.99 -12.34
CA THR A 252 1.69 5.01 -13.24
C THR A 252 0.98 5.71 -14.39
N ALA A 253 1.34 5.33 -15.62
CA ALA A 253 0.83 6.00 -16.82
C ALA A 253 -0.69 6.06 -16.83
N ALA A 254 -1.24 7.26 -17.11
CA ALA A 254 -2.67 7.55 -17.19
C ALA A 254 -3.49 7.27 -15.91
N ALA A 255 -2.87 6.94 -14.77
CA ALA A 255 -3.62 6.66 -13.54
C ALA A 255 -4.36 7.90 -13.04
N GLY A 256 -3.68 9.02 -12.86
CA GLY A 256 -4.27 10.26 -12.33
C GLY A 256 -4.83 10.13 -10.91
N ILE A 257 -4.38 9.10 -10.16
CA ILE A 257 -4.84 8.77 -8.81
C ILE A 257 -3.84 9.28 -7.79
N SER A 258 -4.32 10.11 -6.88
CA SER A 258 -3.52 10.68 -5.78
C SER A 258 -3.23 9.63 -4.70
N ALA A 259 -2.09 9.79 -4.03
CA ALA A 259 -1.77 9.00 -2.84
C ALA A 259 -2.83 9.17 -1.71
N PHE A 260 -3.45 10.34 -1.59
CA PHE A 260 -4.54 10.56 -0.63
C PHE A 260 -5.83 9.84 -1.05
N ALA A 261 -6.13 9.79 -2.35
CA ALA A 261 -7.30 9.09 -2.86
C ALA A 261 -7.26 7.57 -2.59
N VAL A 262 -6.08 7.00 -2.42
CA VAL A 262 -5.93 5.60 -2.00
C VAL A 262 -6.50 5.39 -0.59
N ILE A 263 -6.16 6.27 0.35
CA ILE A 263 -6.70 6.19 1.72
C ILE A 263 -8.20 6.47 1.73
N ASP A 264 -8.67 7.42 0.92
CA ASP A 264 -10.10 7.69 0.76
C ASP A 264 -10.87 6.43 0.28
N ALA A 265 -10.30 5.66 -0.66
CA ALA A 265 -10.91 4.42 -1.15
C ALA A 265 -10.97 3.34 -0.05
N ILE A 266 -9.92 3.19 0.75
CA ILE A 266 -9.91 2.29 1.91
C ILE A 266 -10.95 2.72 2.94
N LEU A 267 -11.03 4.02 3.25
CA LEU A 267 -12.01 4.57 4.20
C LEU A 267 -13.44 4.42 3.69
N ALA A 268 -13.68 4.56 2.39
CA ALA A 268 -14.99 4.32 1.78
C ALA A 268 -15.47 2.87 2.02
N ARG A 269 -14.57 1.89 1.90
CA ARG A 269 -14.89 0.49 2.21
C ARG A 269 -15.15 0.29 3.71
N LEU A 270 -14.37 0.90 4.57
CA LEU A 270 -14.51 0.80 6.03
C LEU A 270 -15.76 1.51 6.56
N ALA A 271 -16.24 2.54 5.88
CA ALA A 271 -17.47 3.25 6.23
C ALA A 271 -18.75 2.47 5.87
N ASP A 272 -18.64 1.39 5.12
CA ASP A 272 -19.76 0.52 4.75
C ASP A 272 -20.30 -0.23 5.97
N LYS A 273 -21.44 0.18 6.47
CA LYS A 273 -22.07 -0.39 7.68
C LYS A 273 -22.65 -1.80 7.49
N ASP A 274 -22.82 -2.26 6.26
CA ASP A 274 -23.19 -3.65 6.00
C ASP A 274 -22.04 -4.59 6.33
N HIS A 275 -20.81 -4.13 6.13
CA HIS A 275 -19.58 -4.90 6.40
C HIS A 275 -18.93 -4.53 7.76
N PHE A 276 -19.02 -3.28 8.18
CA PHE A 276 -18.40 -2.75 9.40
C PHE A 276 -19.41 -2.03 10.29
N PRO A 277 -20.43 -2.73 10.81
CA PRO A 277 -21.57 -2.10 11.50
C PRO A 277 -21.21 -1.30 12.75
N VAL A 278 -20.13 -1.69 13.42
CA VAL A 278 -19.70 -1.10 14.71
C VAL A 278 -18.43 -0.27 14.63
N LEU A 279 -17.83 -0.15 13.44
CA LEU A 279 -16.62 0.65 13.25
C LEU A 279 -16.91 2.12 13.57
N LYS A 280 -16.09 2.68 14.42
CA LYS A 280 -16.24 4.04 14.91
C LYS A 280 -14.94 4.84 14.89
N ASN A 281 -13.85 4.30 15.46
CA ASN A 281 -12.63 5.03 15.66
C ASN A 281 -11.67 4.81 14.48
N VAL A 282 -11.18 5.89 13.90
CA VAL A 282 -10.20 5.91 12.80
C VAL A 282 -8.96 6.67 13.26
N VAL A 283 -7.85 5.95 13.38
CA VAL A 283 -6.54 6.54 13.67
C VAL A 283 -5.70 6.48 12.40
N VAL A 284 -5.28 7.62 11.89
CA VAL A 284 -4.30 7.71 10.81
C VAL A 284 -2.97 8.16 11.42
N THR A 285 -1.91 7.40 11.23
CA THR A 285 -0.60 7.70 11.80
C THR A 285 0.53 7.44 10.81
N GLY A 286 1.67 8.02 11.07
CA GLY A 286 2.91 7.79 10.34
C GLY A 286 4.08 8.36 11.09
N HIS A 287 5.29 7.88 10.76
CA HIS A 287 6.54 8.39 11.30
C HIS A 287 7.42 8.93 10.18
N SER A 288 8.19 9.98 10.42
CA SER A 288 9.11 10.56 9.44
C SER A 288 8.39 11.04 8.17
N SER A 289 8.66 10.46 6.99
CA SER A 289 7.92 10.76 5.75
C SER A 289 6.44 10.36 5.83
N GLY A 290 6.12 9.28 6.54
CA GLY A 290 4.73 8.91 6.82
C GLY A 290 4.03 9.90 7.74
N ALA A 291 4.76 10.56 8.64
CA ALA A 291 4.20 11.63 9.46
C ALA A 291 3.87 12.89 8.63
N LEU A 292 4.71 13.23 7.63
CA LEU A 292 4.36 14.27 6.66
C LEU A 292 3.08 13.90 5.91
N PHE A 293 3.01 12.64 5.38
CA PHE A 293 1.79 12.14 4.75
C PHE A 293 0.57 12.33 5.67
N THR A 294 0.67 11.87 6.91
CA THR A 294 -0.43 11.95 7.89
C THR A 294 -0.86 13.40 8.15
N HIS A 295 0.10 14.32 8.32
CA HIS A 295 -0.21 15.73 8.56
C HIS A 295 -0.83 16.42 7.34
N ALA A 296 -0.26 16.18 6.15
CA ALA A 296 -0.80 16.71 4.89
C ALA A 296 -2.19 16.12 4.58
N TYR A 297 -2.39 14.82 4.87
CA TYR A 297 -3.69 14.17 4.75
C TYR A 297 -4.69 14.73 5.78
N ALA A 298 -4.25 14.99 7.02
CA ALA A 298 -5.09 15.66 8.02
C ALA A 298 -5.54 17.05 7.56
N ALA A 299 -4.70 17.78 6.83
CA ALA A 299 -5.10 19.08 6.26
C ALA A 299 -6.06 18.93 5.06
N ALA A 300 -5.83 17.93 4.20
CA ALA A 300 -6.39 17.87 2.85
C ALA A 300 -7.56 16.89 2.65
N ASN A 301 -7.72 15.81 3.48
CA ASN A 301 -8.60 14.71 3.14
C ASN A 301 -10.07 15.14 3.01
N LYS A 302 -10.75 14.44 2.11
CA LYS A 302 -12.16 14.65 1.77
C LYS A 302 -13.09 13.64 2.44
N SER A 303 -12.54 12.59 3.08
CA SER A 303 -13.30 11.48 3.64
C SER A 303 -13.93 11.82 4.98
N GLU A 304 -13.23 12.52 5.88
CA GLU A 304 -13.76 12.83 7.21
C GLU A 304 -15.12 13.54 7.18
N PRO A 305 -15.35 14.57 6.35
CA PRO A 305 -16.68 15.20 6.24
C PRO A 305 -17.76 14.29 5.64
N LEU A 306 -17.38 13.26 4.88
CA LEU A 306 -18.32 12.31 4.27
C LEU A 306 -18.80 11.24 5.25
N TYR A 307 -18.03 10.97 6.31
CA TYR A 307 -18.31 9.91 7.27
C TYR A 307 -18.45 10.45 8.70
N PRO A 308 -19.52 11.22 8.99
CA PRO A 308 -19.69 11.89 10.28
C PRO A 308 -19.87 10.91 11.47
N ASP A 309 -20.17 9.64 11.20
CA ASP A 309 -20.26 8.59 12.23
C ASP A 309 -18.91 8.00 12.62
N LEU A 310 -17.83 8.38 11.93
CA LEU A 310 -16.48 7.97 12.22
C LEU A 310 -15.69 9.07 12.95
N ASP A 311 -15.04 8.67 14.03
CA ASP A 311 -14.22 9.56 14.86
C ASP A 311 -12.76 9.51 14.42
N PHE A 312 -12.30 10.54 13.69
CA PHE A 312 -10.94 10.61 13.16
C PHE A 312 -9.95 11.21 14.17
N THR A 313 -8.76 10.62 14.23
CA THR A 313 -7.59 11.16 14.96
C THR A 313 -6.33 10.94 14.13
N TYR A 314 -5.50 11.98 14.01
CA TYR A 314 -4.25 11.94 13.26
C TYR A 314 -3.07 12.01 14.23
N ILE A 315 -2.14 11.03 14.17
CA ILE A 315 -0.95 11.00 15.04
C ILE A 315 0.28 11.17 14.17
N VAL A 316 0.95 12.32 14.32
CA VAL A 316 2.08 12.77 13.50
C VAL A 316 3.37 12.56 14.28
N ALA A 317 4.10 11.48 14.01
CA ALA A 317 5.27 11.09 14.77
C ALA A 317 6.58 11.56 14.09
N ASN A 318 7.36 12.42 14.73
CA ASN A 318 8.69 12.86 14.29
C ASN A 318 8.76 13.34 12.82
N SER A 319 7.79 14.15 12.38
CA SER A 319 7.82 14.77 11.06
C SER A 319 8.91 15.83 10.95
N GLN A 320 9.46 16.00 9.75
CA GLN A 320 10.31 17.15 9.47
C GLN A 320 9.58 18.29 8.75
N TYR A 321 8.34 18.07 8.30
CA TYR A 321 7.54 19.04 7.55
C TYR A 321 6.13 19.05 8.08
N PHE A 322 5.51 20.25 8.08
CA PHE A 322 4.14 20.46 8.54
C PHE A 322 3.45 21.49 7.66
N TYR A 323 2.17 21.31 7.41
CA TYR A 323 1.33 22.33 6.81
C TYR A 323 1.06 23.43 7.85
N TYR A 324 1.29 24.66 7.46
CA TYR A 324 1.01 25.84 8.28
C TYR A 324 -0.23 26.54 7.72
N PRO A 325 -1.27 26.73 8.54
CA PRO A 325 -2.48 27.47 8.13
C PRO A 325 -2.28 28.99 8.11
N ASP A 326 -1.08 29.46 8.38
CA ASP A 326 -0.68 30.88 8.41
C ASP A 326 0.59 31.12 7.60
N ASP A 327 0.73 32.35 7.11
CA ASP A 327 1.91 32.85 6.42
C ASP A 327 3.07 33.22 7.36
N VAL A 328 3.15 32.59 8.54
CA VAL A 328 4.19 32.86 9.52
C VAL A 328 4.98 31.61 9.89
N ARG A 329 6.23 31.79 10.30
CA ARG A 329 7.10 30.74 10.84
C ARG A 329 7.74 31.25 12.12
N TYR A 330 8.07 30.34 13.02
CA TYR A 330 8.74 30.69 14.26
C TYR A 330 10.21 31.08 14.00
N ASP A 331 10.56 32.32 14.29
CA ASP A 331 11.96 32.78 14.25
C ASP A 331 12.64 32.49 15.59
N GLU A 332 13.55 31.50 15.59
CA GLU A 332 14.29 31.10 16.80
C GLU A 332 15.15 32.21 17.37
N ASN A 333 15.52 33.27 16.59
CA ASN A 333 16.33 34.37 17.07
C ASN A 333 15.50 35.42 17.84
N SER A 334 14.33 35.73 17.34
CA SER A 334 13.44 36.73 18.00
C SER A 334 12.46 36.09 18.98
N GLY A 335 12.23 34.76 18.89
CA GLY A 335 11.23 34.06 19.68
C GLY A 335 9.80 34.41 19.28
N GLN A 336 9.57 34.86 18.05
CA GLN A 336 8.27 35.32 17.56
C GLN A 336 7.88 34.60 16.24
N PHE A 337 6.58 34.54 15.96
CA PHE A 337 6.07 34.18 14.64
C PHE A 337 6.17 35.37 13.70
N VAL A 338 6.86 35.19 12.57
CA VAL A 338 7.08 36.24 11.58
C VAL A 338 6.81 35.71 10.18
N THR A 339 6.36 36.58 9.28
CA THR A 339 6.29 36.23 7.84
C THR A 339 7.72 36.17 7.29
N PRO A 340 8.14 35.03 6.73
CA PRO A 340 9.51 34.88 6.25
C PRO A 340 9.82 35.82 5.09
N ALA A 341 11.00 36.45 5.17
CA ALA A 341 11.55 37.23 4.06
C ALA A 341 12.65 36.45 3.36
N GLY A 342 12.70 36.50 2.01
CA GLY A 342 13.81 35.93 1.23
C GLY A 342 13.68 34.41 0.91
N CYS A 343 12.60 33.76 1.33
CA CYS A 343 12.29 32.38 0.97
C CYS A 343 10.91 32.32 0.29
N THR A 344 10.85 32.32 -1.04
CA THR A 344 9.58 32.35 -1.79
C THR A 344 8.81 31.04 -1.75
N ALA A 345 9.47 29.93 -1.38
CA ALA A 345 8.88 28.61 -1.33
C ALA A 345 8.26 28.26 0.04
N PHE A 346 8.32 29.15 1.02
CA PHE A 346 7.93 28.82 2.42
C PHE A 346 6.47 28.36 2.56
N ASN A 347 5.58 28.81 1.68
CA ASN A 347 4.16 28.42 1.64
C ASN A 347 3.82 27.47 0.48
N HIS A 348 4.81 26.90 -0.22
CA HIS A 348 4.51 25.85 -1.18
C HIS A 348 4.02 24.59 -0.46
N TRP A 349 3.06 23.92 -1.08
CA TRP A 349 2.60 22.63 -0.59
C TRP A 349 3.78 21.65 -0.46
N PRO A 350 3.89 20.90 0.63
CA PRO A 350 2.93 20.69 1.73
C PRO A 350 3.14 21.59 2.95
N LEU A 351 3.85 22.71 2.83
CA LEU A 351 4.14 23.62 3.96
C LEU A 351 3.11 24.76 4.10
N GLY A 352 2.32 24.98 3.06
CA GLY A 352 1.22 25.92 2.92
C GLY A 352 0.46 25.58 1.65
N PHE A 353 -0.41 26.47 1.17
CA PHE A 353 -1.36 26.14 0.08
C PHE A 353 -0.88 26.56 -1.32
N VAL A 354 0.32 27.07 -1.49
CA VAL A 354 0.82 27.46 -2.83
C VAL A 354 1.18 26.19 -3.63
N ASN A 355 0.67 26.06 -4.86
CA ASN A 355 0.86 24.91 -5.74
C ASN A 355 0.38 23.56 -5.12
N PRO A 356 -0.87 23.45 -4.65
CA PRO A 356 -1.38 22.23 -4.05
C PRO A 356 -1.45 21.09 -5.08
N PRO A 357 -1.48 19.82 -4.62
CA PRO A 357 -1.59 18.67 -5.52
C PRO A 357 -2.94 18.64 -6.25
N PRO A 358 -3.05 17.93 -7.39
CA PRO A 358 -4.30 17.78 -8.13
C PRO A 358 -5.47 17.24 -7.30
N TYR A 359 -5.19 16.51 -6.25
CA TYR A 359 -6.18 16.05 -5.26
C TYR A 359 -6.99 17.21 -4.68
N LEU A 360 -6.39 18.36 -4.47
CA LEU A 360 -7.03 19.56 -3.92
C LEU A 360 -7.67 20.47 -4.99
N ALA A 361 -7.79 20.01 -6.25
CA ALA A 361 -8.45 20.77 -7.29
C ALA A 361 -9.88 21.17 -6.83
N GLY A 362 -10.19 22.48 -6.88
CA GLY A 362 -11.45 23.04 -6.44
C GLY A 362 -11.64 23.21 -4.93
N VAL A 363 -10.63 22.86 -4.12
CA VAL A 363 -10.61 23.14 -2.68
C VAL A 363 -9.90 24.48 -2.43
N THR A 364 -10.41 25.28 -1.51
CA THR A 364 -9.79 26.58 -1.15
C THR A 364 -8.79 26.40 -0.01
N GLU A 365 -7.81 27.31 0.07
CA GLU A 365 -6.88 27.42 1.19
C GLU A 365 -7.64 27.46 2.53
N ALA A 366 -8.60 28.37 2.66
CA ALA A 366 -9.41 28.52 3.87
C ALA A 366 -10.10 27.21 4.32
N THR A 367 -10.46 26.34 3.38
CA THR A 367 -11.03 25.01 3.71
C THR A 367 -9.96 24.13 4.35
N VAL A 368 -8.75 24.10 3.77
CA VAL A 368 -7.62 23.29 4.28
C VAL A 368 -7.17 23.78 5.64
N ASP A 369 -7.09 25.11 5.82
CA ASP A 369 -6.73 25.74 7.10
C ASP A 369 -7.76 25.43 8.20
N GLN A 370 -9.04 25.54 7.89
CA GLN A 370 -10.10 25.16 8.83
C GLN A 370 -10.05 23.69 9.21
N GLN A 371 -9.72 22.81 8.25
CA GLN A 371 -9.61 21.39 8.49
C GLN A 371 -8.45 21.10 9.46
N ILE A 372 -7.24 21.59 9.19
CA ILE A 372 -6.09 21.27 10.04
C ILE A 372 -6.22 21.86 11.45
N VAL A 373 -6.82 23.03 11.58
CA VAL A 373 -7.10 23.65 12.88
C VAL A 373 -8.18 22.89 13.64
N GLY A 374 -9.26 22.51 12.98
CA GLY A 374 -10.42 21.85 13.60
C GLY A 374 -10.26 20.35 13.88
N ARG A 375 -9.34 19.65 13.18
CA ARG A 375 -9.15 18.21 13.29
C ARG A 375 -8.33 17.82 14.52
N ARG A 376 -8.58 16.61 15.04
CA ARG A 376 -7.82 16.06 16.17
C ARG A 376 -6.44 15.58 15.72
N VAL A 377 -5.42 16.42 15.88
CA VAL A 377 -4.02 16.13 15.52
C VAL A 377 -3.18 15.99 16.78
N THR A 378 -2.50 14.86 16.92
CA THR A 378 -1.50 14.65 17.98
C THR A 378 -0.09 14.75 17.39
N TYR A 379 0.66 15.76 17.77
CA TYR A 379 2.09 15.86 17.48
C TYR A 379 2.85 15.00 18.48
N LEU A 380 3.30 13.81 18.05
CA LEU A 380 4.04 12.86 18.88
C LEU A 380 5.54 13.03 18.62
N LEU A 381 6.26 13.63 19.59
CA LEU A 381 7.62 14.10 19.42
C LEU A 381 8.61 13.28 20.25
N GLY A 382 9.57 12.64 19.59
CA GLY A 382 10.71 12.02 20.27
C GLY A 382 11.69 13.06 20.78
N MET A 383 11.86 13.18 22.09
CA MET A 383 12.67 14.23 22.71
C MET A 383 14.16 14.14 22.34
N ALA A 384 14.64 12.99 21.89
CA ALA A 384 16.00 12.78 21.40
C ALA A 384 16.14 12.93 19.87
N ASP A 385 15.08 13.29 19.11
CA ASP A 385 15.15 13.55 17.67
C ASP A 385 15.65 14.98 17.39
N THR A 386 16.85 15.27 17.90
CA THR A 386 17.49 16.59 17.90
C THR A 386 18.63 16.68 16.90
N ALA A 387 18.81 15.69 16.01
CA ALA A 387 19.85 15.75 14.98
C ALA A 387 19.63 16.91 14.02
N THR A 388 20.70 17.65 13.73
CA THR A 388 20.72 18.82 12.83
C THR A 388 21.30 18.50 11.45
N GLY A 389 21.29 17.24 11.06
CA GLY A 389 21.84 16.72 9.78
C GLY A 389 21.31 15.33 9.46
N GLY A 390 22.05 14.58 8.65
CA GLY A 390 21.64 13.24 8.18
C GLY A 390 20.48 13.34 7.20
N THR A 391 19.35 12.72 7.52
CA THR A 391 18.13 12.76 6.67
C THR A 391 17.24 13.98 6.91
N LEU A 392 17.63 14.88 7.81
CA LEU A 392 16.96 16.17 7.98
C LEU A 392 17.30 17.08 6.80
N ASN A 393 16.31 17.70 6.19
CA ASN A 393 16.55 18.74 5.19
C ASN A 393 17.00 20.03 5.88
N THR A 394 18.26 20.40 5.62
CA THR A 394 18.93 21.59 6.15
C THR A 394 19.41 22.52 5.04
N ALA A 395 19.05 22.23 3.78
CA ALA A 395 19.51 22.96 2.60
C ALA A 395 18.44 23.92 2.05
N ASP A 396 17.19 23.46 1.97
CA ASP A 396 16.11 24.27 1.40
C ASP A 396 15.61 25.31 2.41
N CYS A 397 15.48 26.56 1.97
CA CYS A 397 15.12 27.66 2.86
C CYS A 397 13.79 27.41 3.59
N GLU A 398 12.80 26.88 2.90
CA GLU A 398 11.49 26.55 3.47
C GLU A 398 11.57 25.49 4.57
N ALA A 399 12.50 24.52 4.44
CA ALA A 399 12.74 23.50 5.45
C ALA A 399 13.47 24.05 6.69
N VAL A 400 14.45 24.90 6.46
CA VAL A 400 15.23 25.54 7.54
C VAL A 400 14.36 26.43 8.40
N LEU A 401 13.42 27.15 7.81
CA LEU A 401 12.45 28.02 8.51
C LEU A 401 11.54 27.27 9.49
N LEU A 402 11.42 25.95 9.39
CA LEU A 402 10.58 25.17 10.31
C LEU A 402 11.27 24.93 11.67
N GLY A 403 12.59 25.01 11.75
CA GLY A 403 13.37 24.82 12.96
C GLY A 403 14.63 23.95 12.76
N ALA A 404 15.52 24.00 13.73
CA ALA A 404 16.86 23.41 13.66
C ALA A 404 16.87 21.87 13.59
N ASN A 405 15.84 21.19 14.08
CA ASN A 405 15.70 19.73 14.07
C ASN A 405 14.23 19.30 14.13
N ARG A 406 13.93 18.00 13.97
CA ARG A 406 12.54 17.52 13.93
C ARG A 406 11.76 17.80 15.20
N PHE A 407 12.39 17.63 16.35
CA PHE A 407 11.75 17.94 17.63
C PHE A 407 11.32 19.41 17.68
N LYS A 408 12.23 20.35 17.35
CA LYS A 408 11.91 21.78 17.29
C LYS A 408 10.84 22.11 16.25
N ARG A 409 10.88 21.52 15.08
CA ARG A 409 9.85 21.72 14.04
C ARG A 409 8.46 21.32 14.55
N GLY A 410 8.36 20.21 15.29
CA GLY A 410 7.11 19.78 15.93
C GLY A 410 6.67 20.71 17.07
N GLU A 411 7.61 21.25 17.85
CA GLU A 411 7.30 22.25 18.86
C GLU A 411 6.76 23.54 18.24
N HIS A 412 7.37 24.02 17.14
CA HIS A 412 6.99 25.28 16.50
C HIS A 412 5.59 25.22 15.88
N ILE A 413 5.23 24.15 15.18
CA ILE A 413 3.86 24.02 14.65
C ILE A 413 2.83 23.92 15.78
N PHE A 414 3.11 23.19 16.86
CA PHE A 414 2.21 23.13 18.00
C PHE A 414 2.08 24.50 18.69
N SER A 415 3.19 25.21 18.86
CA SER A 415 3.18 26.58 19.40
C SER A 415 2.40 27.56 18.53
N LEU A 416 2.39 27.38 17.19
CA LEU A 416 1.54 28.15 16.30
C LEU A 416 0.06 27.93 16.63
N MET A 417 -0.36 26.68 16.78
CA MET A 417 -1.75 26.33 17.12
C MET A 417 -2.17 26.97 18.44
N GLU A 418 -1.34 26.86 19.48
CA GLU A 418 -1.59 27.48 20.80
C GLU A 418 -1.67 29.01 20.73
N THR A 419 -0.85 29.64 19.88
CA THR A 419 -0.72 31.10 19.82
C THR A 419 -1.80 31.73 18.94
N ASN A 420 -2.03 31.20 17.77
CA ASN A 420 -2.88 31.81 16.75
C ASN A 420 -4.33 31.29 16.76
N TYR A 421 -4.55 30.06 17.31
CA TYR A 421 -5.86 29.41 17.36
C TYR A 421 -6.29 28.97 18.76
N PRO A 422 -6.06 29.78 19.83
CA PRO A 422 -6.34 29.35 21.19
C PRO A 422 -7.83 29.06 21.38
N GLY A 423 -8.14 27.87 21.92
CA GLY A 423 -9.52 27.42 22.16
C GLY A 423 -10.33 27.05 20.91
N VAL A 424 -9.69 27.09 19.74
CA VAL A 424 -10.32 26.69 18.44
C VAL A 424 -9.70 25.42 17.90
N HIS A 425 -8.35 25.26 18.03
CA HIS A 425 -7.67 24.06 17.57
C HIS A 425 -7.96 22.85 18.48
N ASN A 426 -7.96 21.67 17.85
CA ASN A 426 -8.10 20.38 18.53
C ASN A 426 -6.78 19.58 18.55
N SER A 427 -5.66 20.26 18.37
CA SER A 427 -4.33 19.65 18.40
C SER A 427 -3.83 19.46 19.82
N GLN A 428 -3.05 18.39 20.04
CA GLN A 428 -2.28 18.17 21.27
C GLN A 428 -0.83 17.80 20.94
N LYS A 429 0.07 17.99 21.89
CA LYS A 429 1.46 17.57 21.80
C LYS A 429 1.76 16.55 22.88
N LEU A 430 2.39 15.45 22.50
CA LEU A 430 2.91 14.43 23.41
C LEU A 430 4.40 14.21 23.13
N GLU A 431 5.17 14.08 24.20
CA GLU A 431 6.62 13.92 24.13
C GLU A 431 7.05 12.53 24.60
N VAL A 432 7.94 11.89 23.84
CA VAL A 432 8.47 10.56 24.14
C VAL A 432 9.92 10.72 24.59
N SER A 433 10.15 10.57 25.88
CA SER A 433 11.49 10.70 26.47
C SER A 433 12.43 9.60 25.99
N GLY A 434 13.67 9.98 25.66
CA GLY A 434 14.75 9.07 25.29
C GLY A 434 14.65 8.46 23.90
N VAL A 435 13.60 8.75 23.12
CA VAL A 435 13.43 8.26 21.74
C VAL A 435 13.85 9.35 20.76
N GLY A 436 14.69 8.97 19.80
CA GLY A 436 15.13 9.80 18.69
C GLY A 436 14.29 9.54 17.42
N HIS A 437 14.96 9.54 16.25
CA HIS A 437 14.29 9.27 14.97
C HIS A 437 14.13 7.76 14.75
N ASP A 438 13.29 7.12 15.56
CA ASP A 438 13.09 5.67 15.62
C ASP A 438 11.60 5.35 15.65
N ALA A 439 11.07 4.79 14.56
CA ALA A 439 9.66 4.44 14.41
C ALA A 439 9.22 3.38 15.43
N GLN A 440 10.03 2.33 15.61
CA GLN A 440 9.72 1.26 16.55
C GLN A 440 9.67 1.80 17.99
N GLY A 441 10.69 2.56 18.38
CA GLY A 441 10.73 3.20 19.69
C GLY A 441 9.55 4.13 19.94
N MET A 442 9.12 4.90 18.95
CA MET A 442 7.93 5.76 19.04
C MET A 442 6.65 4.96 19.25
N TYR A 443 6.37 3.98 18.39
CA TYR A 443 5.12 3.21 18.43
C TYR A 443 5.03 2.20 19.59
N GLN A 444 6.15 1.76 20.14
CA GLN A 444 6.19 0.87 21.30
C GLN A 444 6.38 1.60 22.64
N SER A 445 6.48 2.95 22.61
CA SER A 445 6.59 3.77 23.81
C SER A 445 5.34 3.69 24.70
N ALA A 446 5.52 3.84 26.00
CA ALA A 446 4.39 3.91 26.94
C ALA A 446 3.44 5.08 26.64
N VAL A 447 3.97 6.21 26.12
CA VAL A 447 3.18 7.37 25.71
C VAL A 447 2.24 7.03 24.56
N PHE A 448 2.76 6.40 23.49
CA PHE A 448 1.92 6.01 22.35
C PHE A 448 0.91 4.93 22.73
N ARG A 449 1.32 3.93 23.51
CA ARG A 449 0.41 2.87 23.99
C ARG A 449 -0.74 3.45 24.82
N GLY A 450 -0.43 4.36 25.75
CA GLY A 450 -1.45 5.04 26.53
C GLY A 450 -2.41 5.90 25.70
N LEU A 451 -1.89 6.62 24.71
CA LEU A 451 -2.70 7.38 23.75
C LEU A 451 -3.62 6.45 22.95
N LEU A 452 -3.06 5.38 22.39
CA LEU A 452 -3.80 4.43 21.57
C LEU A 452 -4.89 3.71 22.40
N GLY A 453 -4.57 3.27 23.62
CA GLY A 453 -5.53 2.70 24.55
C GLY A 453 -6.67 3.65 24.89
N GLY A 454 -6.40 4.94 25.04
CA GLY A 454 -7.44 5.95 25.28
C GLY A 454 -8.33 6.24 24.06
N LEU A 455 -7.85 6.02 22.85
CA LEU A 455 -8.60 6.25 21.59
C LEU A 455 -9.44 5.02 21.18
N LEU A 456 -9.00 3.80 21.51
CA LEU A 456 -9.54 2.56 20.93
C LEU A 456 -10.37 1.71 21.92
N ASN A 457 -10.45 2.07 23.20
CA ASN A 457 -11.24 1.38 24.23
C ASN A 457 -12.66 1.90 24.37
#